data_f528bb729e0b9f928c8a161e8224382d
#
_entry.id   f528bb729e0b9f928c8a161e8224382d
#
_cell.length_a   1.000
_cell.length_b   1.000
_cell.length_c   1.000
_cell.angle_alpha   90.00
_cell.angle_beta   90.00
_cell.angle_gamma   90.00
#
_symmetry.space_group_name_H-M   'P 1'
#
loop_
_entity.id
_entity.type
_entity.pdbx_description
1 polymer ?
#
loop_
_entity_poly.entity_id
_entity_poly.type
_entity_poly.pdbx_seq_one_letter_code
_entity_poly.pdbx_strand_id
1 'polypeptide(L)'
;MWPRIGPVPTYSILYIVGFISYFIVGFHFAKKLGLRHRVWIVAGICYMVGMTFGAKALYDIYSGQFDLRALFSISHYFKGGLWGGLLAYLVLAVPLVLILAKRRWEALDLVGLSIPLPWIFVKLACLFNGCCYGKASSLPWAISFPKGARGAPAGIPLHPTQIYEILVVVCIFAFFKFLKYERWRGTMLLWFLFLYGTGRAVTEFFRGDVEHHFYIGGLTLSQIICFVSAGVSIILLLLRRRFVSNEALD
;
A
#
# COMPACT_ATOMS: atom_id res chain seq x y z
N MET A 1 3.01 18.49 13.01
CA MET A 1 2.93 18.11 11.60
C MET A 1 3.40 19.25 10.74
N TRP A 2 4.35 19.04 9.90
CA TRP A 2 4.99 20.06 9.08
C TRP A 2 4.94 19.61 7.60
N PRO A 3 4.74 20.50 6.62
CA PRO A 3 4.15 21.83 6.76
C PRO A 3 2.65 21.80 7.04
N ARG A 4 2.06 22.97 7.36
CA ARG A 4 0.62 23.17 7.53
C ARG A 4 0.09 24.11 6.44
N ILE A 5 -1.13 23.86 6.01
CA ILE A 5 -1.89 24.80 5.15
C ILE A 5 -3.00 25.35 6.04
N GLY A 6 -2.77 26.54 6.60
CA GLY A 6 -3.63 27.10 7.64
C GLY A 6 -3.66 26.20 8.89
N PRO A 7 -4.83 25.89 9.47
CA PRO A 7 -4.94 25.02 10.63
C PRO A 7 -4.73 23.54 10.32
N VAL A 8 -4.80 23.11 9.04
CA VAL A 8 -4.81 21.72 8.63
C VAL A 8 -3.40 21.21 8.31
N PRO A 9 -2.97 20.08 8.88
CA PRO A 9 -1.70 19.45 8.51
C PRO A 9 -1.71 18.97 7.06
N THR A 10 -0.66 19.24 6.29
CA THR A 10 -0.50 18.77 4.90
C THR A 10 -0.63 17.26 4.79
N TYR A 11 -0.15 16.53 5.80
CA TYR A 11 -0.34 15.08 5.90
C TYR A 11 -1.80 14.67 5.75
N SER A 12 -2.72 15.31 6.49
CA SER A 12 -4.14 14.97 6.46
C SER A 12 -4.77 15.25 5.10
N ILE A 13 -4.38 16.37 4.48
CA ILE A 13 -4.86 16.75 3.15
C ILE A 13 -4.44 15.68 2.12
N LEU A 14 -3.16 15.32 2.09
CA LEU A 14 -2.64 14.31 1.16
C LEU A 14 -3.26 12.94 1.40
N TYR A 15 -3.55 12.60 2.65
CA TYR A 15 -4.22 11.34 2.99
C TYR A 15 -5.65 11.30 2.44
N ILE A 16 -6.40 12.41 2.60
CA ILE A 16 -7.74 12.57 2.02
C ILE A 16 -7.70 12.52 0.49
N VAL A 17 -6.72 13.20 -0.14
CA VAL A 17 -6.52 13.13 -1.59
C VAL A 17 -6.25 11.70 -2.04
N GLY A 18 -5.48 10.93 -1.26
CA GLY A 18 -5.27 9.50 -1.48
C GLY A 18 -6.59 8.72 -1.48
N PHE A 19 -7.47 8.93 -0.51
CA PHE A 19 -8.79 8.29 -0.48
C PHE A 19 -9.65 8.68 -1.68
N ILE A 20 -9.72 9.97 -2.00
CA ILE A 20 -10.49 10.46 -3.15
C ILE A 20 -9.95 9.85 -4.45
N SER A 21 -8.62 9.80 -4.61
CA SER A 21 -7.99 9.23 -5.80
C SER A 21 -8.30 7.73 -5.96
N TYR A 22 -8.44 6.97 -4.85
CA TYR A 22 -8.87 5.58 -4.90
C TYR A 22 -10.26 5.45 -5.56
N PHE A 23 -11.22 6.28 -5.14
CA PHE A 23 -12.58 6.24 -5.69
C PHE A 23 -12.60 6.66 -7.17
N ILE A 24 -11.85 7.69 -7.56
CA ILE A 24 -11.76 8.14 -8.95
C ILE A 24 -11.18 7.04 -9.84
N VAL A 25 -10.05 6.45 -9.43
CA VAL A 25 -9.39 5.38 -10.18
C VAL A 25 -10.25 4.12 -10.20
N GLY A 26 -10.84 3.75 -9.05
CA GLY A 26 -11.74 2.61 -8.94
C GLY A 26 -12.95 2.73 -9.85
N PHE A 27 -13.57 3.92 -9.92
CA PHE A 27 -14.67 4.19 -10.85
C PHE A 27 -14.25 4.03 -12.32
N HIS A 28 -13.10 4.64 -12.69
CA HIS A 28 -12.55 4.55 -14.05
C HIS A 28 -12.34 3.09 -14.47
N PHE A 29 -11.63 2.30 -13.65
CA PHE A 29 -11.36 0.90 -13.96
C PHE A 29 -12.62 0.02 -13.87
N ALA A 30 -13.53 0.25 -12.92
CA ALA A 30 -14.77 -0.49 -12.83
C ALA A 30 -15.61 -0.34 -14.13
N LYS A 31 -15.69 0.88 -14.67
CA LYS A 31 -16.33 1.16 -15.97
C LYS A 31 -15.62 0.44 -17.11
N LYS A 32 -14.29 0.53 -17.18
CA LYS A 32 -13.46 -0.13 -18.21
C LYS A 32 -13.59 -1.65 -18.17
N LEU A 33 -13.70 -2.24 -16.97
CA LEU A 33 -13.81 -3.69 -16.74
C LEU A 33 -15.26 -4.21 -16.84
N GLY A 34 -16.24 -3.34 -17.06
CA GLY A 34 -17.66 -3.71 -17.13
C GLY A 34 -18.22 -4.23 -15.81
N LEU A 35 -17.70 -3.74 -14.68
CA LEU A 35 -18.14 -4.12 -13.34
C LEU A 35 -19.30 -3.23 -12.87
N ARG A 36 -20.19 -3.80 -12.05
CA ARG A 36 -21.28 -3.05 -11.41
C ARG A 36 -20.71 -2.02 -10.43
N HIS A 37 -21.35 -0.86 -10.31
CA HIS A 37 -20.95 0.20 -9.37
C HIS A 37 -20.81 -0.27 -7.91
N ARG A 38 -21.62 -1.23 -7.47
CA ARG A 38 -21.54 -1.80 -6.11
C ARG A 38 -20.18 -2.43 -5.82
N VAL A 39 -19.52 -3.03 -6.79
CA VAL A 39 -18.22 -3.71 -6.60
C VAL A 39 -17.14 -2.70 -6.24
N TRP A 40 -17.02 -1.59 -6.96
CA TRP A 40 -15.99 -0.60 -6.68
C TRP A 40 -16.31 0.24 -5.43
N ILE A 41 -17.60 0.51 -5.14
CA ILE A 41 -17.99 1.19 -3.89
C ILE A 41 -17.59 0.35 -2.68
N VAL A 42 -17.91 -0.95 -2.69
CA VAL A 42 -17.56 -1.87 -1.59
C VAL A 42 -16.04 -1.98 -1.48
N ALA A 43 -15.30 -2.13 -2.59
CA ALA A 43 -13.83 -2.12 -2.56
C ALA A 43 -13.28 -0.82 -1.96
N GLY A 44 -13.86 0.34 -2.29
CA GLY A 44 -13.49 1.63 -1.74
C GLY A 44 -13.77 1.77 -0.24
N ILE A 45 -14.92 1.29 0.22
CA ILE A 45 -15.24 1.25 1.66
C ILE A 45 -14.26 0.33 2.40
N CYS A 46 -13.98 -0.86 1.85
CA CYS A 46 -12.98 -1.76 2.42
C CYS A 46 -11.59 -1.13 2.47
N TYR A 47 -11.22 -0.34 1.44
CA TYR A 47 -9.96 0.40 1.43
C TYR A 47 -9.92 1.44 2.57
N MET A 48 -10.96 2.24 2.73
CA MET A 48 -11.03 3.23 3.83
C MET A 48 -10.96 2.55 5.20
N VAL A 49 -11.75 1.51 5.42
CA VAL A 49 -11.78 0.77 6.70
C VAL A 49 -10.44 0.09 6.95
N GLY A 50 -9.92 -0.64 5.97
CA GLY A 50 -8.64 -1.35 6.08
C GLY A 50 -7.48 -0.40 6.36
N MET A 51 -7.34 0.66 5.56
CA MET A 51 -6.25 1.63 5.72
C MET A 51 -6.33 2.42 7.02
N THR A 52 -7.52 2.63 7.57
CA THR A 52 -7.71 3.38 8.81
C THR A 52 -7.52 2.49 10.04
N PHE A 53 -8.27 1.40 10.11
CA PHE A 53 -8.31 0.53 11.29
C PHE A 53 -7.26 -0.57 11.26
N GLY A 54 -6.99 -1.17 10.09
CA GLY A 54 -6.03 -2.25 9.96
C GLY A 54 -4.59 -1.81 10.19
N ALA A 55 -4.22 -0.60 9.73
CA ALA A 55 -2.90 -0.04 9.98
C ALA A 55 -2.62 0.09 11.48
N LYS A 56 -3.62 0.55 12.24
CA LYS A 56 -3.54 0.72 13.67
C LYS A 56 -3.59 -0.61 14.41
N ALA A 57 -4.54 -1.49 14.05
CA ALA A 57 -4.68 -2.78 14.70
C ALA A 57 -3.37 -3.59 14.64
N LEU A 58 -2.71 -3.64 13.47
CA LEU A 58 -1.43 -4.32 13.37
C LEU A 58 -0.35 -3.66 14.24
N TYR A 59 -0.32 -2.34 14.31
CA TYR A 59 0.62 -1.61 15.17
C TYR A 59 0.37 -1.94 16.65
N ASP A 60 -0.86 -1.90 17.11
CA ASP A 60 -1.22 -2.16 18.51
C ASP A 60 -0.95 -3.64 18.89
N ILE A 61 -1.17 -4.58 17.96
CA ILE A 61 -0.86 -6.00 18.17
C ILE A 61 0.64 -6.21 18.40
N TYR A 62 1.50 -5.69 17.52
CA TYR A 62 2.94 -5.94 17.67
C TYR A 62 3.59 -5.10 18.78
N SER A 63 2.99 -3.97 19.17
CA SER A 63 3.45 -3.19 20.33
C SER A 63 2.96 -3.75 21.67
N GLY A 64 2.14 -4.81 21.67
CA GLY A 64 1.57 -5.39 22.88
C GLY A 64 0.55 -4.49 23.59
N GLN A 65 0.03 -3.46 22.93
CA GLN A 65 -0.87 -2.45 23.46
C GLN A 65 -2.26 -2.49 22.80
N PHE A 66 -2.72 -3.67 22.41
CA PHE A 66 -3.99 -3.80 21.72
C PHE A 66 -5.17 -3.40 22.63
N ASP A 67 -5.83 -2.29 22.28
CA ASP A 67 -7.04 -1.80 22.92
C ASP A 67 -8.11 -1.46 21.88
N LEU A 68 -9.22 -2.19 21.90
CA LEU A 68 -10.36 -1.97 21.01
C LEU A 68 -10.91 -0.54 21.09
N ARG A 69 -10.91 0.08 22.28
CA ARG A 69 -11.37 1.46 22.45
C ARG A 69 -10.43 2.45 21.80
N ALA A 70 -9.13 2.18 21.87
CA ALA A 70 -8.11 2.98 21.21
C ALA A 70 -8.23 2.92 19.69
N LEU A 71 -8.76 1.86 19.07
CA LEU A 71 -9.00 1.79 17.62
C LEU A 71 -9.93 2.89 17.11
N PHE A 72 -10.87 3.35 17.92
CA PHE A 72 -11.82 4.43 17.60
C PHE A 72 -11.37 5.82 18.06
N SER A 73 -10.21 5.93 18.71
CA SER A 73 -9.70 7.21 19.20
C SER A 73 -8.99 8.00 18.11
N ILE A 74 -9.45 9.24 17.85
CA ILE A 74 -8.88 10.15 16.85
C ILE A 74 -7.41 10.48 17.14
N SER A 75 -7.00 10.54 18.41
CA SER A 75 -5.63 10.87 18.80
C SER A 75 -4.59 9.83 18.36
N HIS A 76 -5.03 8.60 18.10
CA HIS A 76 -4.17 7.48 17.73
C HIS A 76 -4.19 7.16 16.22
N TYR A 77 -4.98 7.85 15.40
CA TYR A 77 -5.09 7.59 13.95
C TYR A 77 -3.77 7.67 13.17
N PHE A 78 -2.75 8.23 13.75
CA PHE A 78 -1.47 8.47 13.08
C PHE A 78 -0.36 7.48 13.50
N LYS A 79 -0.69 6.51 14.35
CA LYS A 79 0.19 5.40 14.71
C LYS A 79 -0.27 4.18 13.91
N GLY A 80 0.51 3.68 12.99
CA GLY A 80 0.10 2.49 12.26
C GLY A 80 1.06 2.11 11.15
N GLY A 81 1.12 0.82 10.89
CA GLY A 81 1.91 0.25 9.81
C GLY A 81 1.08 0.14 8.53
N LEU A 82 1.59 0.66 7.43
CA LEU A 82 0.93 0.62 6.13
C LEU A 82 0.55 -0.80 5.69
N TRP A 83 1.37 -1.80 6.06
CA TRP A 83 1.09 -3.21 5.83
C TRP A 83 -0.18 -3.70 6.52
N GLY A 84 -0.43 -3.26 7.75
CA GLY A 84 -1.67 -3.59 8.46
C GLY A 84 -2.90 -3.08 7.70
N GLY A 85 -2.81 -1.88 7.17
CA GLY A 85 -3.85 -1.30 6.33
C GLY A 85 -4.09 -2.08 5.04
N LEU A 86 -3.02 -2.42 4.31
CA LEU A 86 -3.11 -3.19 3.07
C LEU A 86 -3.66 -4.60 3.32
N LEU A 87 -3.16 -5.29 4.33
CA LEU A 87 -3.63 -6.64 4.67
C LEU A 87 -5.11 -6.63 5.06
N ALA A 88 -5.53 -5.71 5.94
CA ALA A 88 -6.92 -5.58 6.32
C ALA A 88 -7.81 -5.23 5.12
N TYR A 89 -7.35 -4.31 4.25
CA TYR A 89 -8.05 -4.02 3.02
C TYR A 89 -8.23 -5.28 2.15
N LEU A 90 -7.18 -6.06 1.92
CA LEU A 90 -7.26 -7.27 1.08
C LEU A 90 -8.15 -8.34 1.70
N VAL A 91 -8.04 -8.56 3.01
CA VAL A 91 -8.88 -9.53 3.76
C VAL A 91 -10.36 -9.15 3.68
N LEU A 92 -10.69 -7.86 3.71
CA LEU A 92 -12.07 -7.38 3.59
C LEU A 92 -12.54 -7.34 2.14
N ALA A 93 -11.74 -6.75 1.24
CA ALA A 93 -12.16 -6.47 -0.12
C ALA A 93 -12.23 -7.72 -0.99
N VAL A 94 -11.22 -8.61 -0.92
CA VAL A 94 -11.16 -9.77 -1.84
C VAL A 94 -12.39 -10.67 -1.72
N PRO A 95 -12.81 -11.16 -0.53
CA PRO A 95 -14.00 -11.98 -0.43
C PRO A 95 -15.27 -11.24 -0.89
N LEU A 96 -15.44 -9.98 -0.46
CA LEU A 96 -16.65 -9.22 -0.77
C LEU A 96 -16.79 -8.92 -2.27
N VAL A 97 -15.70 -8.52 -2.94
CA VAL A 97 -15.76 -8.27 -4.38
C VAL A 97 -15.98 -9.57 -5.17
N LEU A 98 -15.44 -10.70 -4.71
CA LEU A 98 -15.66 -12.01 -5.33
C LEU A 98 -17.11 -12.50 -5.18
N ILE A 99 -17.76 -12.19 -4.05
CA ILE A 99 -19.18 -12.52 -3.82
C ILE A 99 -20.08 -11.62 -4.69
N LEU A 100 -19.77 -10.32 -4.76
CA LEU A 100 -20.61 -9.34 -5.44
C LEU A 100 -20.45 -9.34 -6.97
N ALA A 101 -19.29 -9.76 -7.47
CA ALA A 101 -18.96 -9.67 -8.89
C ALA A 101 -19.33 -10.95 -9.64
N LYS A 102 -20.10 -10.82 -10.73
CA LYS A 102 -20.26 -11.92 -11.69
C LYS A 102 -18.92 -12.25 -12.39
N ARG A 103 -18.12 -11.21 -12.67
CA ARG A 103 -16.79 -11.31 -13.30
C ARG A 103 -15.72 -11.24 -12.22
N ARG A 104 -15.42 -12.39 -11.59
CA ARG A 104 -14.55 -12.48 -10.41
C ARG A 104 -13.12 -12.03 -10.68
N TRP A 105 -12.58 -12.37 -11.84
CA TRP A 105 -11.21 -12.03 -12.20
C TRP A 105 -11.02 -10.53 -12.41
N GLU A 106 -11.97 -9.87 -13.08
CA GLU A 106 -11.96 -8.43 -13.26
C GLU A 106 -12.15 -7.68 -11.94
N ALA A 107 -12.86 -8.28 -10.99
CA ALA A 107 -13.00 -7.70 -9.65
C ALA A 107 -11.67 -7.72 -8.88
N LEU A 108 -10.86 -8.78 -9.02
CA LEU A 108 -9.50 -8.82 -8.48
C LEU A 108 -8.57 -7.82 -9.20
N ASP A 109 -8.71 -7.68 -10.51
CA ASP A 109 -7.96 -6.67 -11.26
C ASP A 109 -8.31 -5.25 -10.81
N LEU A 110 -9.60 -4.98 -10.56
CA LEU A 110 -10.03 -3.70 -10.00
C LEU A 110 -9.31 -3.38 -8.70
N VAL A 111 -9.22 -4.36 -7.79
CA VAL A 111 -8.50 -4.20 -6.51
C VAL A 111 -7.04 -3.83 -6.76
N GLY A 112 -6.34 -4.59 -7.63
CA GLY A 112 -4.91 -4.37 -7.91
C GLY A 112 -4.62 -3.04 -8.63
N LEU A 113 -5.48 -2.65 -9.59
CA LEU A 113 -5.31 -1.42 -10.38
C LEU A 113 -5.65 -0.15 -9.60
N SER A 114 -6.48 -0.26 -8.55
CA SER A 114 -6.93 0.91 -7.78
C SER A 114 -5.94 1.35 -6.69
N ILE A 115 -4.98 0.52 -6.29
CA ILE A 115 -4.05 0.80 -5.19
C ILE A 115 -2.92 1.79 -5.58
N PRO A 116 -2.27 1.72 -6.75
CA PRO A 116 -1.02 2.45 -7.00
C PRO A 116 -1.13 3.97 -6.82
N LEU A 117 -2.15 4.61 -7.38
CA LEU A 117 -2.26 6.07 -7.32
C LEU A 117 -2.49 6.60 -5.89
N PRO A 118 -3.46 6.09 -5.10
CA PRO A 118 -3.63 6.50 -3.71
C PRO A 118 -2.37 6.27 -2.87
N TRP A 119 -1.61 5.23 -3.17
CA TRP A 119 -0.38 4.91 -2.45
C TRP A 119 0.70 5.99 -2.59
N ILE A 120 0.79 6.62 -3.76
CA ILE A 120 1.69 7.76 -4.00
C ILE A 120 1.34 8.90 -3.04
N PHE A 121 0.07 9.26 -2.90
CA PHE A 121 -0.36 10.34 -2.00
C PHE A 121 -0.11 10.00 -0.52
N VAL A 122 -0.30 8.74 -0.13
CA VAL A 122 0.01 8.29 1.24
C VAL A 122 1.51 8.42 1.52
N LYS A 123 2.39 8.08 0.56
CA LYS A 123 3.85 8.22 0.74
C LYS A 123 4.31 9.67 0.69
N LEU A 124 3.69 10.52 -0.12
CA LEU A 124 3.88 11.96 -0.05
C LEU A 124 3.46 12.51 1.33
N ALA A 125 2.34 12.05 1.86
CA ALA A 125 1.91 12.41 3.21
C ALA A 125 2.97 12.02 4.26
N CYS A 126 3.54 10.81 4.17
CA CYS A 126 4.62 10.36 5.05
C CYS A 126 5.87 11.25 4.92
N LEU A 127 6.24 11.66 3.71
CA LEU A 127 7.37 12.55 3.46
C LEU A 127 7.16 13.90 4.17
N PHE A 128 6.00 14.53 3.99
CA PHE A 128 5.68 15.78 4.65
C PHE A 128 5.50 15.68 6.17
N ASN A 129 5.21 14.50 6.67
CA ASN A 129 5.09 14.25 8.12
C ASN A 129 6.45 13.94 8.77
N GLY A 130 7.45 13.52 8.00
CA GLY A 130 8.75 13.08 8.50
C GLY A 130 8.71 11.68 9.14
N CYS A 131 7.75 10.83 8.76
CA CYS A 131 7.72 9.42 9.17
C CYS A 131 8.19 8.52 8.02
N CYS A 132 8.51 7.26 8.33
CA CYS A 132 9.01 6.31 7.33
C CYS A 132 10.34 6.74 6.68
N TYR A 133 11.17 7.44 7.40
CA TYR A 133 12.47 7.93 6.92
C TYR A 133 13.53 6.83 6.86
N GLY A 134 14.61 7.09 6.13
CA GLY A 134 15.72 6.17 5.97
C GLY A 134 16.88 6.39 6.94
N LYS A 135 17.88 5.54 6.84
CA LYS A 135 19.16 5.66 7.56
C LYS A 135 19.88 6.95 7.15
N ALA A 136 20.84 7.40 7.98
CA ALA A 136 21.74 8.49 7.63
C ALA A 136 22.48 8.18 6.32
N SER A 137 22.63 9.19 5.45
CA SER A 137 23.20 9.02 4.12
C SER A 137 23.94 10.27 3.67
N SER A 138 25.08 10.10 3.03
CA SER A 138 25.87 11.16 2.37
C SER A 138 25.52 11.32 0.89
N LEU A 139 24.51 10.63 0.37
CA LEU A 139 24.13 10.70 -1.04
C LEU A 139 23.59 12.11 -1.40
N PRO A 140 23.82 12.59 -2.64
CA PRO A 140 23.43 13.95 -3.05
C PRO A 140 21.92 14.22 -3.02
N TRP A 141 21.10 13.17 -2.98
CA TRP A 141 19.64 13.27 -2.85
C TRP A 141 19.12 12.97 -1.45
N ALA A 142 19.99 12.86 -0.45
CA ALA A 142 19.58 12.73 0.95
C ALA A 142 18.78 13.95 1.40
N ILE A 143 17.75 13.76 2.19
CA ILE A 143 16.86 14.82 2.68
C ILE A 143 17.02 14.99 4.17
N SER A 144 17.17 16.24 4.61
CA SER A 144 17.18 16.62 6.02
C SER A 144 15.80 17.14 6.44
N PHE A 145 15.28 16.61 7.54
CA PHE A 145 14.00 17.07 8.08
C PHE A 145 14.21 18.21 9.11
N PRO A 146 13.30 19.17 9.15
CA PRO A 146 13.38 20.27 10.12
C PRO A 146 13.00 19.82 11.52
N LYS A 147 13.30 20.64 12.53
CA LYS A 147 12.79 20.46 13.90
C LYS A 147 11.25 20.42 13.89
N GLY A 148 10.68 19.42 14.57
CA GLY A 148 9.23 19.23 14.64
C GLY A 148 8.64 18.25 13.60
N ALA A 149 9.47 17.69 12.73
CA ALA A 149 9.08 16.53 11.93
C ALA A 149 8.76 15.35 12.84
N ARG A 150 7.76 14.55 12.47
CA ARG A 150 7.24 13.48 13.32
C ARG A 150 8.09 12.21 13.19
N GLY A 151 9.08 12.06 14.04
CA GLY A 151 9.94 10.90 14.14
C GLY A 151 11.31 11.06 13.50
N ALA A 152 11.44 11.75 12.37
CA ALA A 152 12.74 11.94 11.75
C ALA A 152 13.66 12.84 12.58
N PRO A 153 14.94 12.47 12.77
CA PRO A 153 15.93 13.32 13.43
C PRO A 153 16.15 14.59 12.62
N ALA A 154 16.16 15.74 13.32
CA ALA A 154 16.29 17.04 12.67
C ALA A 154 17.71 17.29 12.18
N GLY A 155 17.85 17.82 10.96
CA GLY A 155 19.11 18.30 10.40
C GLY A 155 20.07 17.19 9.93
N ILE A 156 19.73 15.93 10.11
CA ILE A 156 20.56 14.81 9.64
C ILE A 156 20.11 14.46 8.20
N PRO A 157 21.04 14.37 7.22
CA PRO A 157 20.72 13.87 5.89
C PRO A 157 20.35 12.40 5.93
N LEU A 158 19.16 12.03 5.44
CA LEU A 158 18.59 10.70 5.49
C LEU A 158 18.21 10.20 4.10
N HIS A 159 18.24 8.89 3.88
CA HIS A 159 17.65 8.29 2.70
C HIS A 159 16.15 8.63 2.61
N PRO A 160 15.66 9.24 1.51
CA PRO A 160 14.25 9.54 1.32
C PRO A 160 13.46 8.29 0.91
N THR A 161 13.33 7.34 1.83
CA THR A 161 12.68 6.05 1.57
C THR A 161 11.23 6.19 1.11
N GLN A 162 10.56 7.28 1.49
CA GLN A 162 9.23 7.62 0.99
C GLN A 162 9.24 7.84 -0.53
N ILE A 163 10.26 8.54 -1.05
CA ILE A 163 10.44 8.76 -2.50
C ILE A 163 10.80 7.44 -3.19
N TYR A 164 11.62 6.59 -2.58
CA TYR A 164 11.94 5.27 -3.15
C TYR A 164 10.67 4.42 -3.32
N GLU A 165 9.78 4.42 -2.32
CA GLU A 165 8.51 3.71 -2.43
C GLU A 165 7.57 4.34 -3.48
N ILE A 166 7.56 5.66 -3.63
CA ILE A 166 6.82 6.35 -4.71
C ILE A 166 7.35 5.89 -6.06
N LEU A 167 8.66 5.83 -6.26
CA LEU A 167 9.26 5.38 -7.51
C LEU A 167 8.89 3.92 -7.81
N VAL A 168 8.92 3.02 -6.81
CA VAL A 168 8.45 1.64 -6.97
C VAL A 168 7.00 1.63 -7.49
N VAL A 169 6.12 2.40 -6.88
CA VAL A 169 4.69 2.44 -7.27
C VAL A 169 4.49 3.06 -8.64
N VAL A 170 5.24 4.10 -8.99
CA VAL A 170 5.24 4.71 -10.33
C VAL A 170 5.69 3.70 -11.37
N CYS A 171 6.74 2.92 -11.10
CA CYS A 171 7.18 1.85 -11.98
C CYS A 171 6.11 0.76 -12.15
N ILE A 172 5.40 0.38 -11.08
CA ILE A 172 4.28 -0.57 -11.16
C ILE A 172 3.15 0.00 -12.04
N PHE A 173 2.80 1.26 -11.86
CA PHE A 173 1.77 1.90 -12.66
C PHE A 173 2.17 1.98 -14.15
N ALA A 174 3.41 2.33 -14.44
CA ALA A 174 3.96 2.31 -15.79
C ALA A 174 3.94 0.89 -16.37
N PHE A 175 4.35 -0.12 -15.60
CA PHE A 175 4.30 -1.52 -16.00
C PHE A 175 2.88 -1.95 -16.39
N PHE A 176 1.87 -1.59 -15.60
CA PHE A 176 0.47 -1.90 -15.93
C PHE A 176 0.00 -1.24 -17.23
N LYS A 177 0.52 -0.05 -17.56
CA LYS A 177 0.21 0.63 -18.82
C LYS A 177 0.77 -0.12 -20.06
N PHE A 178 1.92 -0.78 -19.91
CA PHE A 178 2.57 -1.56 -20.98
C PHE A 178 2.06 -3.00 -21.07
N LEU A 179 1.41 -3.53 -20.03
CA LEU A 179 0.78 -4.85 -20.09
C LEU A 179 -0.42 -4.84 -21.03
N LYS A 180 -0.44 -5.79 -21.96
CA LYS A 180 -1.65 -6.09 -22.74
C LYS A 180 -2.68 -6.73 -21.81
N TYR A 181 -3.67 -5.95 -21.37
CA TYR A 181 -4.65 -6.35 -20.36
C TYR A 181 -5.33 -7.68 -20.70
N GLU A 182 -5.74 -7.88 -21.95
CA GLU A 182 -6.44 -9.10 -22.40
C GLU A 182 -5.65 -10.37 -22.09
N ARG A 183 -4.33 -10.30 -22.27
CA ARG A 183 -3.43 -11.44 -21.98
C ARG A 183 -3.22 -11.70 -20.48
N TRP A 184 -3.36 -10.65 -19.66
CA TRP A 184 -3.05 -10.69 -18.22
C TRP A 184 -4.26 -10.47 -17.33
N ARG A 185 -5.45 -10.59 -17.92
CA ARG A 185 -6.73 -10.42 -17.23
C ARG A 185 -6.83 -11.30 -15.98
N GLY A 186 -7.22 -10.71 -14.86
CA GLY A 186 -7.35 -11.35 -13.54
C GLY A 186 -6.03 -11.58 -12.82
N THR A 187 -4.94 -10.91 -13.23
CA THR A 187 -3.62 -11.05 -12.60
C THR A 187 -3.08 -9.74 -12.06
N MET A 188 -3.78 -8.60 -12.24
CA MET A 188 -3.25 -7.29 -11.85
C MET A 188 -2.99 -7.19 -10.34
N LEU A 189 -3.85 -7.79 -9.51
CA LEU A 189 -3.62 -7.85 -8.07
C LEU A 189 -2.34 -8.65 -7.74
N LEU A 190 -2.13 -9.79 -8.39
CA LEU A 190 -0.95 -10.62 -8.17
C LEU A 190 0.32 -9.91 -8.62
N TRP A 191 0.30 -9.22 -9.77
CA TRP A 191 1.41 -8.39 -10.22
C TRP A 191 1.70 -7.24 -9.27
N PHE A 192 0.66 -6.57 -8.76
CA PHE A 192 0.84 -5.53 -7.75
C PHE A 192 1.54 -6.07 -6.51
N LEU A 193 1.04 -7.17 -5.95
CA LEU A 193 1.60 -7.79 -4.73
C LEU A 193 3.03 -8.28 -4.93
N PHE A 194 3.34 -8.86 -6.08
CA PHE A 194 4.69 -9.30 -6.42
C PHE A 194 5.66 -8.13 -6.54
N LEU A 195 5.33 -7.16 -7.39
CA LEU A 195 6.22 -6.03 -7.67
C LEU A 195 6.37 -5.10 -6.46
N TYR A 196 5.26 -4.81 -5.78
CA TYR A 196 5.31 -3.97 -4.58
C TYR A 196 6.00 -4.70 -3.42
N GLY A 197 5.70 -5.98 -3.21
CA GLY A 197 6.39 -6.79 -2.20
C GLY A 197 7.90 -6.80 -2.41
N THR A 198 8.35 -7.05 -3.62
CA THR A 198 9.78 -7.03 -3.97
C THR A 198 10.40 -5.63 -3.78
N GLY A 199 9.78 -4.61 -4.37
CA GLY A 199 10.29 -3.23 -4.26
C GLY A 199 10.32 -2.73 -2.81
N ARG A 200 9.28 -3.06 -2.03
CA ARG A 200 9.21 -2.68 -0.62
C ARG A 200 10.23 -3.44 0.25
N ALA A 201 10.49 -4.72 -0.03
CA ALA A 201 11.55 -5.47 0.65
C ALA A 201 12.92 -4.82 0.43
N VAL A 202 13.21 -4.34 -0.79
CA VAL A 202 14.44 -3.61 -1.10
C VAL A 202 14.48 -2.27 -0.38
N THR A 203 13.40 -1.50 -0.36
CA THR A 203 13.38 -0.20 0.33
C THR A 203 13.53 -0.33 1.84
N GLU A 204 13.14 -1.47 2.43
CA GLU A 204 13.28 -1.72 3.87
C GLU A 204 14.74 -1.74 4.34
N PHE A 205 15.70 -2.13 3.50
CA PHE A 205 17.12 -2.10 3.85
C PHE A 205 17.65 -0.68 4.11
N PHE A 206 17.03 0.31 3.50
CA PHE A 206 17.38 1.72 3.65
C PHE A 206 16.60 2.43 4.78
N ARG A 207 15.66 1.73 5.45
CA ARG A 207 14.84 2.30 6.52
C ARG A 207 15.66 2.59 7.77
N GLY A 208 15.42 3.76 8.37
CA GLY A 208 16.09 4.24 9.59
C GLY A 208 15.19 4.24 10.83
N ASP A 209 13.87 4.14 10.66
CA ASP A 209 12.88 4.09 11.73
C ASP A 209 12.56 2.65 12.21
N VAL A 210 13.50 1.73 11.97
CA VAL A 210 13.34 0.28 12.22
C VAL A 210 13.42 -0.12 13.70
N GLU A 211 13.82 0.78 14.58
CA GLU A 211 13.88 0.51 16.03
C GLU A 211 12.53 0.06 16.63
N HIS A 212 11.44 0.38 15.93
CA HIS A 212 10.09 -0.03 16.30
C HIS A 212 9.57 -1.23 15.51
N HIS A 213 10.42 -1.89 14.73
CA HIS A 213 10.03 -3.03 13.91
C HIS A 213 10.28 -4.34 14.65
N PHE A 214 9.33 -5.25 14.57
CA PHE A 214 9.48 -6.60 15.08
C PHE A 214 10.41 -7.40 14.17
N TYR A 215 11.42 -8.08 14.75
CA TYR A 215 12.40 -8.88 14.04
C TYR A 215 12.20 -10.37 14.30
N ILE A 216 12.20 -11.16 13.23
CA ILE A 216 12.21 -12.62 13.28
C ILE A 216 13.36 -13.10 12.39
N GLY A 217 14.35 -13.80 12.99
CA GLY A 217 15.48 -14.31 12.21
C GLY A 217 16.29 -13.23 11.48
N GLY A 218 16.38 -12.02 12.04
CA GLY A 218 17.09 -10.89 11.44
C GLY A 218 16.30 -10.11 10.37
N LEU A 219 15.09 -10.54 10.03
CA LEU A 219 14.22 -9.84 9.09
C LEU A 219 13.13 -9.05 9.83
N THR A 220 12.79 -7.88 9.32
CA THR A 220 11.63 -7.14 9.83
C THR A 220 10.34 -7.86 9.47
N LEU A 221 9.28 -7.67 10.26
CA LEU A 221 7.94 -8.18 9.93
C LEU A 221 7.50 -7.71 8.53
N SER A 222 7.82 -6.47 8.17
CA SER A 222 7.53 -5.93 6.83
C SER A 222 8.24 -6.74 5.74
N GLN A 223 9.50 -7.11 5.91
CA GLN A 223 10.23 -7.94 4.94
C GLN A 223 9.63 -9.34 4.81
N ILE A 224 9.25 -9.95 5.93
CA ILE A 224 8.60 -11.27 5.91
C ILE A 224 7.30 -11.22 5.12
N ILE A 225 6.43 -10.24 5.40
CA ILE A 225 5.18 -10.04 4.67
C ILE A 225 5.46 -9.80 3.17
N CYS A 226 6.48 -9.01 2.84
CA CYS A 226 6.90 -8.75 1.46
C CYS A 226 7.30 -10.04 0.75
N PHE A 227 8.18 -10.84 1.33
CA PHE A 227 8.65 -12.08 0.71
C PHE A 227 7.52 -13.11 0.57
N VAL A 228 6.67 -13.25 1.59
CA VAL A 228 5.51 -14.14 1.53
C VAL A 228 4.53 -13.67 0.44
N SER A 229 4.18 -12.39 0.39
CA SER A 229 3.26 -11.87 -0.63
C SER A 229 3.81 -12.00 -2.05
N ALA A 230 5.10 -11.72 -2.25
CA ALA A 230 5.76 -11.87 -3.54
C ALA A 230 5.85 -13.36 -3.96
N GLY A 231 6.24 -14.25 -3.04
CA GLY A 231 6.34 -15.68 -3.28
C GLY A 231 4.99 -16.32 -3.63
N VAL A 232 3.96 -16.03 -2.84
CA VAL A 232 2.60 -16.52 -3.12
C VAL A 232 2.11 -15.98 -4.46
N SER A 233 2.33 -14.70 -4.74
CA SER A 233 1.85 -14.08 -5.98
C SER A 233 2.52 -14.69 -7.22
N ILE A 234 3.83 -14.93 -7.19
CA ILE A 234 4.53 -15.55 -8.33
C ILE A 234 4.09 -17.00 -8.54
N ILE A 235 3.88 -17.76 -7.48
CA ILE A 235 3.36 -19.13 -7.56
C ILE A 235 1.98 -19.13 -8.22
N LEU A 236 1.08 -18.26 -7.77
CA LEU A 236 -0.27 -18.16 -8.33
C LEU A 236 -0.26 -17.68 -9.79
N LEU A 237 0.64 -16.78 -10.17
CA LEU A 237 0.83 -16.36 -11.56
C LEU A 237 1.29 -17.52 -12.46
N LEU A 238 2.22 -18.34 -11.99
CA LEU A 238 2.73 -19.51 -12.72
C LEU A 238 1.65 -20.58 -12.87
N LEU A 239 0.92 -20.86 -11.80
CA LEU A 239 -0.19 -21.83 -11.83
C LEU A 239 -1.26 -21.38 -12.82
N ARG A 240 -1.69 -20.13 -12.74
CA ARG A 240 -2.71 -19.59 -13.64
C ARG A 240 -2.30 -19.65 -15.11
N ARG A 241 -1.03 -19.38 -15.43
CA ARG A 241 -0.52 -19.45 -16.80
C ARG A 241 -0.68 -20.87 -17.39
N ARG A 242 -0.51 -21.91 -16.57
CA ARG A 242 -0.74 -23.31 -16.97
C ARG A 242 -2.21 -23.60 -17.26
N PHE A 243 -3.14 -23.08 -16.43
CA PHE A 243 -4.58 -23.28 -16.65
C PHE A 243 -5.07 -22.61 -17.93
N VAL A 244 -4.69 -21.38 -18.20
CA VAL A 244 -5.07 -20.66 -19.43
C VAL A 244 -4.47 -21.30 -20.67
N SER A 245 -3.27 -21.87 -20.57
CA SER A 245 -2.64 -22.61 -21.69
C SER A 245 -3.38 -23.90 -22.02
N ASN A 246 -3.96 -24.59 -21.03
CA ASN A 246 -4.70 -25.82 -21.23
C ASN A 246 -6.11 -25.56 -21.81
N GLU A 247 -6.80 -24.49 -21.37
CA GLU A 247 -8.10 -24.09 -21.94
C GLU A 247 -8.03 -23.59 -23.38
N ALA A 248 -6.84 -23.28 -23.88
CA ALA A 248 -6.61 -22.87 -25.28
C ALA A 248 -6.24 -24.04 -26.19
N LEU A 249 -6.09 -25.25 -25.64
CA LEU A 249 -5.74 -26.49 -26.35
C LEU A 249 -6.95 -27.46 -26.45
N ASP A 250 -8.03 -27.20 -25.72
CA ASP A 250 -9.34 -27.86 -25.81
C ASP A 250 -10.33 -26.98 -26.60
#